data_a7927ee192c80df74953f4c637906a28
#
_entry.id   a7927ee192c80df74953f4c637906a28
#
_cell.length_a   1.000
_cell.length_b   1.000
_cell.length_c   1.000
_cell.angle_alpha   90.00
_cell.angle_beta   90.00
_cell.angle_gamma   90.00
#
_symmetry.space_group_name_H-M   'P 1'
#
loop_
_entity.id
_entity.type
_entity.pdbx_description
1 polymer ?
#
loop_
_entity_poly.entity_id
_entity_poly.type
_entity_poly.pdbx_seq_one_letter_code
_entity_poly.pdbx_strand_id
1 'polypeptide(L)'
;MKIPYIYVFVRADIPVVGQLVQVGHACYQAGAQFGQEEVPHLILIGVPDEESLLGEARRVQKCGIRIEVFHETGVVYAGRTDPVSGYTAACTEPLRGDVRRWFKRYELYSL
;
A
#
# COMPACT_ATOMS: atom_id res chain seq x y z
N MET A 1 -15.98 -4.35 19.70
CA MET A 1 -15.85 -4.29 18.24
C MET A 1 -14.38 -4.44 17.86
N LYS A 2 -14.09 -5.28 16.89
CA LYS A 2 -12.71 -5.52 16.49
C LYS A 2 -12.19 -4.35 15.64
N ILE A 3 -10.92 -3.98 15.88
CA ILE A 3 -10.24 -2.98 15.08
C ILE A 3 -10.04 -3.51 13.65
N PRO A 4 -10.36 -2.73 12.62
CA PRO A 4 -10.15 -3.17 11.23
C PRO A 4 -8.66 -3.23 10.86
N TYR A 5 -8.39 -3.84 9.71
CA TYR A 5 -7.05 -3.92 9.14
C TYR A 5 -7.03 -3.21 7.80
N ILE A 6 -5.93 -2.53 7.52
CA ILE A 6 -5.60 -2.08 6.17
C ILE A 6 -4.40 -2.88 5.68
N TYR A 7 -4.40 -3.18 4.38
CA TYR A 7 -3.31 -3.88 3.72
C TYR A 7 -2.63 -2.90 2.78
N VAL A 8 -1.33 -2.74 2.96
CA VAL A 8 -0.55 -1.76 2.22
C VAL A 8 0.50 -2.48 1.40
N PHE A 9 0.49 -2.22 0.10
CA PHE A 9 1.48 -2.75 -0.84
C PHE A 9 2.48 -1.65 -1.14
N VAL A 10 3.77 -1.97 -1.14
CA VAL A 10 4.81 -1.02 -1.46
C VAL A 10 5.86 -1.62 -2.38
N ARG A 11 6.32 -0.85 -3.36
CA ARG A 11 7.39 -1.26 -4.26
C ARG A 11 8.70 -1.41 -3.49
N ALA A 12 9.33 -2.58 -3.64
CA ALA A 12 10.61 -2.87 -3.00
C ALA A 12 11.81 -2.41 -3.85
N ASP A 13 11.57 -1.94 -5.08
CA ASP A 13 12.63 -1.48 -5.99
C ASP A 13 13.00 -0.01 -5.78
N ILE A 14 12.45 0.63 -4.75
CA ILE A 14 12.80 2.00 -4.36
C ILE A 14 13.58 1.97 -3.03
N PRO A 15 14.36 3.03 -2.71
CA PRO A 15 15.11 3.05 -1.45
C PRO A 15 14.22 2.86 -0.23
N VAL A 16 14.73 2.22 0.82
CA VAL A 16 13.94 1.92 2.02
C VAL A 16 13.29 3.17 2.62
N VAL A 17 14.04 4.27 2.73
CA VAL A 17 13.48 5.53 3.25
C VAL A 17 12.31 6.00 2.37
N GLY A 18 12.43 5.80 1.05
CA GLY A 18 11.36 6.10 0.11
C GLY A 18 10.15 5.22 0.30
N GLN A 19 10.38 3.93 0.55
CA GLN A 19 9.27 3.00 0.82
C GLN A 19 8.43 3.48 2.01
N LEU A 20 9.09 3.92 3.09
CA LEU A 20 8.39 4.42 4.28
C LEU A 20 7.56 5.66 3.95
N VAL A 21 8.12 6.59 3.19
CA VAL A 21 7.43 7.82 2.78
C VAL A 21 6.22 7.49 1.91
N GLN A 22 6.39 6.59 0.93
CA GLN A 22 5.32 6.23 0.00
C GLN A 22 4.18 5.47 0.71
N VAL A 23 4.50 4.62 1.67
CA VAL A 23 3.50 3.97 2.52
C VAL A 23 2.67 5.03 3.25
N GLY A 24 3.32 6.04 3.84
CA GLY A 24 2.64 7.14 4.50
C GLY A 24 1.67 7.87 3.56
N HIS A 25 2.12 8.19 2.36
CA HIS A 25 1.28 8.85 1.35
C HIS A 25 0.06 8.01 0.98
N ALA A 26 0.25 6.71 0.72
CA ALA A 26 -0.84 5.82 0.35
C ALA A 26 -1.87 5.70 1.49
N CYS A 27 -1.40 5.57 2.72
CA CYS A 27 -2.28 5.48 3.89
C CYS A 27 -3.06 6.78 4.10
N TYR A 28 -2.39 7.93 3.93
CA TYR A 28 -3.05 9.23 4.06
C TYR A 28 -4.14 9.39 3.00
N GLN A 29 -3.83 9.05 1.75
CA GLN A 29 -4.78 9.12 0.64
C GLN A 29 -5.98 8.20 0.90
N ALA A 30 -5.73 6.97 1.33
CA ALA A 30 -6.79 6.01 1.63
C ALA A 30 -7.67 6.50 2.78
N GLY A 31 -7.08 7.04 3.84
CA GLY A 31 -7.82 7.60 4.96
C GLY A 31 -8.72 8.75 4.53
N ALA A 32 -8.21 9.64 3.69
CA ALA A 32 -9.00 10.75 3.16
C ALA A 32 -10.15 10.28 2.27
N GLN A 33 -9.92 9.23 1.48
CA GLN A 33 -10.90 8.72 0.53
C GLN A 33 -11.96 7.84 1.19
N PHE A 34 -11.55 6.95 2.07
CA PHE A 34 -12.47 5.97 2.65
C PHE A 34 -13.06 6.43 3.98
N GLY A 35 -12.37 7.32 4.68
CA GLY A 35 -12.74 7.76 6.01
C GLY A 35 -12.63 6.63 7.03
N GLN A 36 -12.45 6.96 8.28
CA GLN A 36 -12.60 5.99 9.35
C GLN A 36 -12.57 6.69 10.71
N GLU A 37 -13.14 6.00 11.70
CA GLU A 37 -13.30 6.54 13.05
C GLU A 37 -12.16 6.15 13.98
N GLU A 38 -11.38 5.11 13.63
CA GLU A 38 -10.31 4.59 14.46
C GLU A 38 -9.09 4.21 13.62
N VAL A 39 -7.92 4.20 14.26
CA VAL A 39 -6.68 3.82 13.59
C VAL A 39 -6.68 2.30 13.38
N PRO A 40 -6.58 1.83 12.15
CA PRO A 40 -6.57 0.39 11.87
C PRO A 40 -5.22 -0.24 12.18
N HIS A 41 -5.21 -1.56 12.31
CA HIS A 41 -3.95 -2.31 12.21
C HIS A 41 -3.46 -2.25 10.77
N LEU A 42 -2.15 -2.23 10.57
CA LEU A 42 -1.56 -2.17 9.25
C LEU A 42 -0.73 -3.43 8.97
N ILE A 43 -1.02 -4.07 7.84
CA ILE A 43 -0.22 -5.19 7.33
C ILE A 43 0.51 -4.69 6.09
N LEU A 44 1.83 -4.77 6.09
CA LEU A 44 2.66 -4.28 5.00
C LEU A 44 3.13 -5.44 4.13
N ILE A 45 2.96 -5.29 2.81
CA ILE A 45 3.30 -6.29 1.81
C ILE A 45 4.22 -5.65 0.78
N GLY A 46 5.41 -6.24 0.58
CA GLY A 46 6.34 -5.78 -0.45
C GLY A 46 6.01 -6.40 -1.81
N VAL A 47 6.13 -5.61 -2.87
CA VAL A 47 6.03 -6.10 -4.25
C VAL A 47 7.28 -5.67 -5.02
N PRO A 48 7.72 -6.44 -6.03
CA PRO A 48 9.01 -6.15 -6.68
C PRO A 48 9.08 -4.83 -7.42
N ASP A 49 7.99 -4.40 -8.08
CA ASP A 49 8.02 -3.27 -8.99
C ASP A 49 6.62 -2.66 -9.20
N GLU A 50 6.57 -1.61 -10.01
CA GLU A 50 5.32 -0.91 -10.31
C GLU A 50 4.29 -1.80 -10.99
N GLU A 51 4.70 -2.61 -11.94
CA GLU A 51 3.79 -3.51 -12.65
C GLU A 51 3.13 -4.49 -11.69
N SER A 52 3.92 -5.07 -10.80
CA SER A 52 3.42 -5.97 -9.76
C SER A 52 2.45 -5.27 -8.82
N LEU A 53 2.78 -4.03 -8.42
CA LEU A 53 1.90 -3.22 -7.58
C LEU A 53 0.53 -3.03 -8.23
N LEU A 54 0.52 -2.60 -9.48
CA LEU A 54 -0.74 -2.36 -10.20
C LEU A 54 -1.51 -3.65 -10.44
N GLY A 55 -0.80 -4.75 -10.70
CA GLY A 55 -1.41 -6.07 -10.85
C GLY A 55 -2.11 -6.53 -9.59
N GLU A 56 -1.46 -6.37 -8.44
CA GLU A 56 -2.05 -6.75 -7.16
C GLU A 56 -3.23 -5.84 -6.79
N ALA A 57 -3.12 -4.53 -7.06
CA ALA A 57 -4.25 -3.62 -6.83
C ALA A 57 -5.48 -4.03 -7.65
N ARG A 58 -5.28 -4.43 -8.90
CA ARG A 58 -6.39 -4.91 -9.75
C ARG A 58 -7.01 -6.19 -9.19
N ARG A 59 -6.20 -7.12 -8.68
CA ARG A 59 -6.70 -8.35 -8.06
C ARG A 59 -7.57 -8.05 -6.84
N VAL A 60 -7.12 -7.12 -6.01
CA VAL A 60 -7.87 -6.69 -4.81
C VAL A 60 -9.21 -6.10 -5.24
N GLN A 61 -9.21 -5.23 -6.25
CA GLN A 61 -10.42 -4.61 -6.76
C GLN A 61 -11.42 -5.64 -7.30
N LYS A 62 -10.94 -6.68 -7.98
CA LYS A 62 -11.79 -7.75 -8.49
C LYS A 62 -12.49 -8.54 -7.40
N CYS A 63 -11.95 -8.53 -6.19
CA CYS A 63 -12.59 -9.15 -5.02
C CYS A 63 -13.61 -8.24 -4.35
N GLY A 64 -13.89 -7.07 -4.92
CA GLY A 64 -14.86 -6.13 -4.37
C GLY A 64 -14.29 -5.24 -3.28
N ILE A 65 -12.98 -5.22 -3.09
CA ILE A 65 -12.32 -4.40 -2.08
C ILE A 65 -11.85 -3.10 -2.71
N ARG A 66 -12.14 -1.97 -2.06
CA ARG A 66 -11.66 -0.68 -2.52
C ARG A 66 -10.20 -0.51 -2.11
N ILE A 67 -9.40 0.03 -3.01
CA ILE A 67 -7.98 0.27 -2.78
C ILE A 67 -7.57 1.57 -3.48
N GLU A 68 -6.76 2.38 -2.78
CA GLU A 68 -6.18 3.60 -3.34
C GLU A 68 -4.74 3.34 -3.71
N VAL A 69 -4.35 3.75 -4.91
CA VAL A 69 -2.96 3.61 -5.38
C VAL A 69 -2.36 5.01 -5.47
N PHE A 70 -1.27 5.23 -4.75
CA PHE A 70 -0.62 6.53 -4.72
C PHE A 70 0.36 6.69 -5.89
N HIS A 71 0.23 7.80 -6.60
CA HIS A 71 1.12 8.17 -7.70
C HIS A 71 2.07 9.28 -7.25
N GLU A 72 3.39 8.99 -7.33
CA GLU A 72 4.43 9.97 -7.04
C GLU A 72 4.85 10.67 -8.34
N THR A 73 4.83 12.00 -8.34
CA THR A 73 5.20 12.78 -9.54
C THR A 73 6.70 12.84 -9.76
N GLY A 74 7.48 12.62 -8.71
CA GLY A 74 8.94 12.57 -8.77
C GLY A 74 9.56 13.17 -7.53
N VAL A 75 10.37 12.38 -6.83
CA VAL A 75 11.10 12.82 -5.65
C VAL A 75 12.48 12.18 -5.67
N VAL A 76 13.50 12.96 -5.31
CA VAL A 76 14.88 12.49 -5.21
C VAL A 76 15.23 12.35 -3.73
N TYR A 77 15.56 11.15 -3.31
CA TYR A 77 15.97 10.89 -1.92
C TYR A 77 17.46 11.16 -1.73
N ALA A 78 17.84 11.51 -0.51
CA ALA A 78 19.23 11.81 -0.17
C ALA A 78 20.16 10.66 -0.56
N GLY A 79 21.29 10.99 -1.19
CA GLY A 79 22.26 10.01 -1.64
C GLY A 79 21.93 9.35 -2.98
N ARG A 80 20.85 9.76 -3.63
CA ARG A 80 20.43 9.22 -4.92
C ARG A 80 20.38 10.33 -5.96
N THR A 81 20.51 9.95 -7.23
CA THR A 81 20.43 10.89 -8.35
C THR A 81 19.16 10.70 -9.16
N ASP A 82 18.59 9.48 -9.15
CA ASP A 82 17.42 9.17 -9.94
C ASP A 82 16.14 9.48 -9.16
N PRO A 83 15.14 10.14 -9.75
CA PRO A 83 13.88 10.38 -9.09
C PRO A 83 13.07 9.10 -8.97
N VAL A 84 12.33 8.99 -7.86
CA VAL A 84 11.30 7.97 -7.70
C VAL A 84 9.99 8.55 -8.24
N SER A 85 9.35 7.86 -9.15
CA SER A 85 8.09 8.32 -9.75
C SER A 85 7.19 7.14 -10.09
N GLY A 86 5.98 7.45 -10.51
CA GLY A 86 4.97 6.45 -10.86
C GLY A 86 4.17 6.00 -9.64
N TYR A 87 3.46 4.91 -9.80
CA TYR A 87 2.70 4.33 -8.69
C TYR A 87 3.65 3.61 -7.75
N THR A 88 3.63 3.95 -6.48
CA THR A 88 4.65 3.52 -5.52
C THR A 88 4.12 2.68 -4.38
N ALA A 89 2.88 2.91 -3.96
CA ALA A 89 2.27 2.17 -2.87
C ALA A 89 0.74 2.20 -3.01
N ALA A 90 0.07 1.27 -2.35
CA ALA A 90 -1.38 1.17 -2.39
C ALA A 90 -1.91 0.77 -1.02
N CYS A 91 -3.08 1.26 -0.65
CA CYS A 91 -3.68 0.98 0.65
C CYS A 91 -5.17 0.67 0.47
N THR A 92 -5.61 -0.43 1.08
CA THR A 92 -7.02 -0.85 1.03
C THR A 92 -7.89 0.00 1.95
N GLU A 93 -9.20 -0.08 1.73
CA GLU A 93 -10.17 0.34 2.72
C GLU A 93 -10.01 -0.51 3.99
N PRO A 94 -10.50 -0.03 5.15
CA PRO A 94 -10.48 -0.83 6.36
C PRO A 94 -11.31 -2.10 6.22
N LEU A 95 -10.72 -3.24 6.60
CA LEU A 95 -11.33 -4.56 6.40
C LEU A 95 -11.48 -5.30 7.72
N ARG A 96 -12.59 -6.02 7.86
CA ARG A 96 -12.90 -6.88 9.02
C ARG A 96 -13.39 -8.23 8.54
N GLY A 97 -13.21 -9.23 9.40
CA GLY A 97 -13.81 -10.54 9.20
C GLY A 97 -13.14 -11.40 8.13
N ASP A 98 -13.93 -12.22 7.47
CA ASP A 98 -13.42 -13.28 6.59
C ASP A 98 -12.72 -12.78 5.34
N VAL A 99 -13.03 -11.57 4.88
CA VAL A 99 -12.35 -10.99 3.71
C VAL A 99 -10.84 -10.92 3.90
N ARG A 100 -10.39 -10.82 5.13
CA ARG A 100 -8.96 -10.78 5.46
C ARG A 100 -8.22 -12.05 5.07
N ARG A 101 -8.89 -13.18 4.98
CA ARG A 101 -8.28 -14.47 4.59
C ARG A 101 -7.70 -14.40 3.18
N TRP A 102 -8.28 -13.60 2.31
CA TRP A 102 -7.79 -13.44 0.96
C TRP A 102 -6.32 -12.97 0.92
N PHE A 103 -5.90 -12.18 1.93
CA PHE A 103 -4.56 -11.62 2.00
C PHE A 103 -3.51 -12.59 2.54
N LYS A 104 -3.89 -13.79 2.99
CA LYS A 104 -2.93 -14.81 3.46
C LYS A 104 -2.03 -15.32 2.35
N ARG A 105 -2.38 -15.07 1.08
CA ARG A 105 -1.55 -15.44 -0.07
C ARG A 105 -0.26 -14.64 -0.16
N TYR A 106 -0.16 -13.53 0.54
CA TYR A 106 0.99 -12.64 0.46
C TYR A 106 1.96 -12.90 1.60
N GLU A 107 3.27 -12.74 1.28
CA GLU A 107 4.30 -12.72 2.31
C GLU A 107 4.34 -11.32 2.92
N LEU A 108 4.60 -11.25 4.22
CA LEU A 108 4.78 -9.97 4.87
C LEU A 108 6.07 -9.29 4.39
N TYR A 109 6.04 -7.97 4.39
CA TYR A 109 7.21 -7.17 4.03
C TYR A 109 8.43 -7.58 4.88
N SER A 110 9.58 -7.65 4.23
CA SER A 110 10.86 -7.85 4.92
C SER A 110 11.94 -7.01 4.23
N LEU A 111 12.93 -6.62 5.01
CA LEU A 111 14.08 -5.88 4.49
C LEU A 111 15.08 -6.80 3.80
#